data_830b651ff2a0ec9d467b2726ed216642
#
_entry.id   830b651ff2a0ec9d467b2726ed216642
#
_cell.length_a   1.000
_cell.length_b   1.000
_cell.length_c   1.000
_cell.angle_alpha   90.00
_cell.angle_beta   90.00
_cell.angle_gamma   90.00
#
_symmetry.space_group_name_H-M   'P 1'
#
loop_
_entity.id
_entity.type
_entity.pdbx_description
1 polymer ?
#
loop_
_entity_poly.entity_id
_entity_poly.type
_entity_poly.pdbx_seq_one_letter_code
_entity_poly.pdbx_strand_id
1 'polypeptide(L)'
;HAAYDINPLKKTEWGEVVRISPVPRHPVSRSPVALAFDGRLDEWDSLRYGFGPAEGQDGAARFDVRYDEEFLYVGYRVSDDEVTEVAPQGFDGTADLVYFMVDARPSELSGMQLGSTKAMKKGEWIFLAVAPHAEEGQIAYADLMPKSFAGKAQRTQTGFTAELRVPVAYLNHVYGSEWQDFRINASYLDADPQGSKIRNYDWQPKWDRNVVGTGLFFRAEE
;
A
#
# COMPACT_ATOMS: atom_id res chain seq x y z
N HIS A 1 -13.61 -17.36 -9.99
CA HIS A 1 -12.81 -18.19 -9.09
C HIS A 1 -12.66 -17.50 -7.76
N ALA A 2 -12.85 -18.23 -6.65
CA ALA A 2 -12.58 -17.72 -5.31
C ALA A 2 -11.06 -17.76 -5.07
N ALA A 3 -10.50 -16.67 -4.57
CA ALA A 3 -9.12 -16.67 -4.11
C ALA A 3 -9.08 -17.13 -2.65
N TYR A 4 -8.08 -17.91 -2.30
CA TYR A 4 -7.90 -18.44 -0.95
C TYR A 4 -6.45 -18.22 -0.51
N ASP A 5 -6.27 -17.82 0.72
CA ASP A 5 -4.98 -17.84 1.38
C ASP A 5 -4.74 -19.23 1.98
N ILE A 6 -3.58 -19.79 1.67
CA ILE A 6 -3.12 -21.03 2.27
C ILE A 6 -1.97 -20.68 3.20
N ASN A 7 -2.22 -20.82 4.51
CA ASN A 7 -1.24 -20.50 5.53
C ASN A 7 -0.94 -21.76 6.37
N PRO A 8 0.29 -22.30 6.34
CA PRO A 8 0.67 -23.40 7.20
C PRO A 8 0.74 -22.91 8.66
N LEU A 9 -0.13 -23.45 9.51
CA LEU A 9 -0.21 -23.07 10.91
C LEU A 9 0.80 -23.81 11.77
N LYS A 10 1.03 -25.08 11.50
CA LYS A 10 1.92 -25.92 12.31
C LYS A 10 2.19 -27.25 11.61
N LYS A 11 3.42 -27.73 11.73
CA LYS A 11 3.76 -29.11 11.41
C LYS A 11 3.44 -29.97 12.62
N THR A 12 2.61 -30.99 12.47
CA THR A 12 2.21 -31.95 13.52
C THR A 12 2.69 -33.35 13.15
N GLU A 13 2.58 -34.28 14.11
CA GLU A 13 2.86 -35.72 13.86
C GLU A 13 1.95 -36.30 12.76
N TRP A 14 0.82 -35.68 12.51
CA TRP A 14 -0.21 -36.11 11.55
C TRP A 14 -0.14 -35.39 10.20
N GLY A 15 0.85 -34.49 10.02
CA GLY A 15 1.01 -33.70 8.80
C GLY A 15 1.00 -32.20 9.03
N GLU A 16 0.87 -31.44 7.96
CA GLU A 16 0.76 -29.99 8.02
C GLU A 16 -0.69 -29.56 8.18
N VAL A 17 -0.94 -28.74 9.19
CA VAL A 17 -2.23 -28.07 9.34
C VAL A 17 -2.15 -26.76 8.55
N VAL A 18 -2.99 -26.63 7.55
CA VAL A 18 -3.11 -25.41 6.76
C VAL A 18 -4.42 -24.69 7.09
N ARG A 19 -4.33 -23.39 7.19
CA ARG A 19 -5.51 -22.52 7.24
C ARG A 19 -5.81 -22.05 5.82
N ILE A 20 -7.02 -22.28 5.36
CA ILE A 20 -7.54 -21.73 4.11
C ILE A 20 -8.52 -20.63 4.50
N SER A 21 -8.25 -19.41 4.08
CA SER A 21 -9.12 -18.27 4.32
C SER A 21 -9.49 -17.61 2.99
N PRO A 22 -10.75 -17.22 2.79
CA PRO A 22 -11.10 -16.46 1.60
C PRO A 22 -10.36 -15.11 1.61
N VAL A 23 -9.81 -14.73 0.47
CA VAL A 23 -9.18 -13.43 0.27
C VAL A 23 -10.23 -12.48 -0.29
N PRO A 24 -10.53 -11.36 0.37
CA PRO A 24 -11.38 -10.35 -0.18
C PRO A 24 -10.83 -9.85 -1.51
N ARG A 25 -11.70 -9.72 -2.50
CA ARG A 25 -11.35 -9.20 -3.82
C ARG A 25 -11.91 -7.79 -3.99
N HIS A 26 -11.09 -6.89 -4.46
CA HIS A 26 -11.39 -5.48 -4.58
C HIS A 26 -11.27 -5.03 -6.04
N PRO A 27 -12.33 -4.50 -6.67
CA PRO A 27 -12.23 -3.99 -8.03
C PRO A 27 -11.42 -2.70 -8.08
N VAL A 28 -10.53 -2.59 -9.05
CA VAL A 28 -9.82 -1.36 -9.40
C VAL A 28 -10.45 -0.80 -10.67
N SER A 29 -11.03 0.37 -10.55
CA SER A 29 -11.65 1.05 -11.69
C SER A 29 -10.63 1.91 -12.42
N ARG A 30 -10.78 2.01 -13.73
CA ARG A 30 -10.09 3.02 -14.51
C ARG A 30 -10.55 4.41 -14.04
N SER A 31 -9.64 5.35 -13.93
CA SER A 31 -10.01 6.72 -13.61
C SER A 31 -10.83 7.33 -14.75
N PRO A 32 -12.01 7.90 -14.47
CA PRO A 32 -12.82 8.54 -15.51
C PRO A 32 -12.25 9.89 -15.97
N VAL A 33 -11.30 10.42 -15.22
CA VAL A 33 -10.62 11.70 -15.47
C VAL A 33 -9.12 11.51 -15.35
N ALA A 34 -8.34 12.38 -15.96
CA ALA A 34 -6.90 12.44 -15.74
C ALA A 34 -6.64 12.81 -14.27
N LEU A 35 -5.84 12.01 -13.59
CA LEU A 35 -5.43 12.29 -12.21
C LEU A 35 -4.23 13.24 -12.25
N ALA A 36 -4.36 14.39 -11.59
CA ALA A 36 -3.22 15.25 -11.32
C ALA A 36 -2.38 14.58 -10.23
N PHE A 37 -1.11 14.33 -10.54
CA PHE A 37 -0.20 13.75 -9.55
C PHE A 37 0.49 14.89 -8.78
N ASP A 38 -0.18 15.43 -7.78
CA ASP A 38 0.29 16.58 -7.00
C ASP A 38 0.22 16.40 -5.48
N GLY A 39 -0.22 15.22 -5.02
CA GLY A 39 -0.38 14.88 -3.61
C GLY A 39 -1.72 15.32 -3.02
N ARG A 40 -2.60 15.88 -3.83
CA ARG A 40 -3.97 16.23 -3.46
C ARG A 40 -4.93 15.13 -3.90
N LEU A 41 -6.15 15.23 -3.45
CA LEU A 41 -7.19 14.24 -3.75
C LEU A 41 -8.43 14.90 -4.39
N ASP A 42 -8.22 16.00 -5.10
CA ASP A 42 -9.32 16.79 -5.66
C ASP A 42 -10.11 16.01 -6.73
N GLU A 43 -9.46 15.08 -7.45
CA GLU A 43 -10.08 14.21 -8.43
C GLU A 43 -10.57 12.87 -7.89
N TRP A 44 -10.41 12.65 -6.58
CA TRP A 44 -10.86 11.43 -5.93
C TRP A 44 -12.23 11.63 -5.30
N ASP A 45 -13.28 11.06 -5.87
CA ASP A 45 -14.66 11.19 -5.34
C ASP A 45 -14.79 10.65 -3.92
N SER A 46 -14.11 9.55 -3.62
CA SER A 46 -14.10 8.92 -2.31
C SER A 46 -12.90 7.99 -2.16
N LEU A 47 -12.53 7.70 -0.92
CA LEU A 47 -11.55 6.68 -0.56
C LEU A 47 -12.29 5.54 0.15
N ARG A 48 -12.37 4.39 -0.50
CA ARG A 48 -13.22 3.27 -0.08
C ARG A 48 -12.71 2.54 1.17
N TYR A 49 -11.41 2.46 1.35
CA TYR A 49 -10.80 1.59 2.36
C TYR A 49 -10.29 2.41 3.53
N GLY A 50 -10.78 2.10 4.73
CA GLY A 50 -10.35 2.75 5.97
C GLY A 50 -9.63 1.78 6.90
N PHE A 51 -8.70 2.30 7.71
CA PHE A 51 -7.99 1.57 8.75
C PHE A 51 -7.49 2.51 9.86
N GLY A 52 -7.01 1.94 10.95
CA GLY A 52 -6.67 2.71 12.15
C GLY A 52 -7.90 3.02 13.01
N PRO A 53 -7.89 4.11 13.79
CA PRO A 53 -9.01 4.57 14.59
C PRO A 53 -10.23 4.99 13.75
N ALA A 54 -11.28 5.47 14.40
CA ALA A 54 -12.47 5.97 13.69
C ALA A 54 -12.12 7.22 12.85
N GLU A 55 -12.81 7.38 11.73
CA GLU A 55 -12.58 8.49 10.81
C GLU A 55 -12.61 9.86 11.54
N GLY A 56 -11.60 10.69 11.25
CA GLY A 56 -11.41 11.99 11.87
C GLY A 56 -10.73 11.97 13.25
N GLN A 57 -10.43 10.80 13.78
CA GLN A 57 -9.57 10.67 14.96
C GLN A 57 -8.09 10.61 14.52
N ASP A 58 -7.21 11.01 15.43
CA ASP A 58 -5.77 10.87 15.27
C ASP A 58 -5.37 9.44 14.91
N GLY A 59 -4.51 9.28 13.88
CA GLY A 59 -4.10 7.98 13.35
C GLY A 59 -5.07 7.33 12.36
N ALA A 60 -6.23 7.93 12.08
CA ALA A 60 -7.18 7.37 11.11
C ALA A 60 -6.69 7.58 9.67
N ALA A 61 -6.70 6.53 8.88
CA ALA A 61 -6.29 6.58 7.48
C ALA A 61 -7.33 5.97 6.54
N ARG A 62 -7.42 6.54 5.35
CA ARG A 62 -8.22 5.99 4.25
C ARG A 62 -7.38 5.97 2.98
N PHE A 63 -7.63 5.00 2.12
CA PHE A 63 -7.01 4.94 0.79
C PHE A 63 -7.96 4.40 -0.27
N ASP A 64 -7.60 4.61 -1.51
CA ASP A 64 -8.21 3.96 -2.66
C ASP A 64 -7.18 3.77 -3.77
N VAL A 65 -7.55 2.95 -4.76
CA VAL A 65 -6.71 2.59 -5.88
C VAL A 65 -7.47 2.83 -7.19
N ARG A 66 -6.83 3.52 -8.13
CA ARG A 66 -7.32 3.75 -9.49
C ARG A 66 -6.19 3.51 -10.50
N TYR A 67 -6.52 3.37 -11.76
CA TYR A 67 -5.51 3.26 -12.81
C TYR A 67 -5.92 4.05 -14.06
N ASP A 68 -4.93 4.39 -14.87
CA ASP A 68 -5.08 4.82 -16.24
C ASP A 68 -4.20 3.96 -17.18
N GLU A 69 -3.87 4.46 -18.36
CA GLU A 69 -3.04 3.70 -19.31
C GLU A 69 -1.59 3.61 -18.88
N GLU A 70 -1.10 4.58 -18.10
CA GLU A 70 0.32 4.73 -17.76
C GLU A 70 0.61 4.26 -16.33
N PHE A 71 -0.30 4.53 -15.40
CA PHE A 71 -0.05 4.33 -13.97
C PHE A 71 -1.21 3.69 -13.21
N LEU A 72 -0.84 2.95 -12.17
CA LEU A 72 -1.69 2.67 -11.03
C LEU A 72 -1.42 3.77 -10.00
N TYR A 73 -2.49 4.36 -9.47
CA TYR A 73 -2.45 5.39 -8.44
C TYR A 73 -3.02 4.87 -7.14
N VAL A 74 -2.43 5.28 -6.04
CA VAL A 74 -2.97 5.05 -4.70
C VAL A 74 -3.08 6.40 -4.01
N GLY A 75 -4.29 6.81 -3.70
CA GLY A 75 -4.56 8.03 -2.95
C GLY A 75 -4.76 7.72 -1.47
N TYR A 76 -4.17 8.53 -0.59
CA TYR A 76 -4.29 8.45 0.86
C TYR A 76 -4.81 9.74 1.46
N ARG A 77 -5.66 9.61 2.49
CA ARG A 77 -6.00 10.67 3.44
C ARG A 77 -5.73 10.16 4.84
N VAL A 78 -4.97 10.95 5.59
CA VAL A 78 -4.63 10.68 6.99
C VAL A 78 -5.20 11.81 7.85
N SER A 79 -5.86 11.42 8.94
CA SER A 79 -6.21 12.33 10.04
C SER A 79 -5.15 12.20 11.11
N ASP A 80 -4.53 13.33 11.45
CA ASP A 80 -3.41 13.41 12.35
C ASP A 80 -3.39 14.79 13.01
N ASP A 81 -3.28 14.84 14.31
CA ASP A 81 -3.32 16.10 15.06
C ASP A 81 -1.95 16.77 15.19
N GLU A 82 -0.84 16.03 14.99
CA GLU A 82 0.52 16.55 15.05
C GLU A 82 1.44 15.96 13.96
N VAL A 83 1.23 16.34 12.71
CA VAL A 83 1.99 15.82 11.57
C VAL A 83 3.49 16.08 11.70
N THR A 84 4.28 15.02 11.83
CA THR A 84 5.73 15.02 11.91
C THR A 84 6.36 14.78 10.53
N GLU A 85 7.06 15.79 10.01
CA GLU A 85 7.69 15.74 8.69
C GLU A 85 9.03 15.00 8.70
N VAL A 86 9.42 14.46 7.56
CA VAL A 86 10.75 13.88 7.36
C VAL A 86 11.81 14.98 7.48
N ALA A 87 12.84 14.71 8.27
CA ALA A 87 13.97 15.61 8.38
C ALA A 87 14.74 15.77 7.04
N PRO A 88 15.39 16.93 6.80
CA PRO A 88 16.12 17.17 5.54
C PRO A 88 17.19 16.13 5.18
N GLN A 89 17.75 15.45 6.18
CA GLN A 89 18.73 14.37 6.01
C GLN A 89 18.10 13.03 5.56
N GLY A 90 16.80 12.95 5.47
CA GLY A 90 16.06 11.75 5.07
C GLY A 90 15.30 11.09 6.22
N PHE A 91 14.60 10.02 5.90
CA PHE A 91 13.78 9.28 6.84
C PHE A 91 14.61 8.48 7.83
N ASP A 92 14.41 8.75 9.11
CA ASP A 92 15.11 8.11 10.23
C ASP A 92 14.19 7.24 11.12
N GLY A 93 12.93 7.08 10.74
CA GLY A 93 11.93 6.34 11.49
C GLY A 93 11.12 7.17 12.48
N THR A 94 11.29 8.50 12.47
CA THR A 94 10.64 9.41 13.42
C THR A 94 9.63 10.36 12.77
N ALA A 95 9.27 10.13 11.52
CA ALA A 95 8.29 10.91 10.77
C ALA A 95 7.04 10.11 10.48
N ASP A 96 5.94 10.82 10.28
CA ASP A 96 4.72 10.24 9.77
C ASP A 96 4.91 9.80 8.35
N LEU A 97 4.42 8.62 8.03
CA LEU A 97 4.46 8.18 6.66
C LEU A 97 3.34 7.19 6.33
N VAL A 98 2.78 7.32 5.16
CA VAL A 98 2.00 6.25 4.55
C VAL A 98 2.92 5.37 3.72
N TYR A 99 2.72 4.08 3.81
CA TYR A 99 3.44 3.14 2.99
C TYR A 99 2.54 2.02 2.51
N PHE A 100 2.92 1.41 1.40
CA PHE A 100 2.24 0.23 0.94
C PHE A 100 3.19 -0.70 0.19
N MET A 101 2.81 -1.95 0.21
CA MET A 101 3.47 -2.99 -0.52
C MET A 101 2.58 -3.41 -1.68
N VAL A 102 3.19 -3.56 -2.85
CA VAL A 102 2.54 -4.15 -4.02
C VAL A 102 3.27 -5.44 -4.38
N ASP A 103 2.53 -6.53 -4.45
CA ASP A 103 2.95 -7.78 -5.08
C ASP A 103 2.23 -7.88 -6.42
N ALA A 104 2.95 -7.64 -7.49
CA ALA A 104 2.42 -7.59 -8.86
C ALA A 104 2.42 -8.94 -9.57
N ARG A 105 2.77 -10.04 -8.88
CA ARG A 105 2.71 -11.38 -9.47
C ARG A 105 1.25 -11.81 -9.65
N PRO A 106 0.97 -12.65 -10.67
CA PRO A 106 -0.35 -13.25 -10.83
C PRO A 106 -0.85 -13.89 -9.51
N SER A 107 -2.16 -13.79 -9.25
CA SER A 107 -2.74 -14.30 -8.00
C SER A 107 -2.50 -15.79 -7.76
N GLU A 108 -2.37 -16.58 -8.82
CA GLU A 108 -2.02 -18.01 -8.74
C GLU A 108 -0.62 -18.23 -8.15
N LEU A 109 0.33 -17.32 -8.43
CA LEU A 109 1.69 -17.39 -7.90
C LEU A 109 1.80 -16.74 -6.53
N SER A 110 1.18 -15.59 -6.34
CA SER A 110 1.23 -14.84 -5.07
C SER A 110 0.51 -15.60 -3.95
N GLY A 111 -0.59 -16.30 -4.26
CA GLY A 111 -1.34 -17.12 -3.31
C GLY A 111 -0.62 -18.41 -2.86
N MET A 112 0.36 -18.88 -3.60
CA MET A 112 1.11 -20.10 -3.27
C MET A 112 2.34 -19.86 -2.40
N GLN A 113 2.75 -18.62 -2.19
CA GLN A 113 3.95 -18.33 -1.41
C GLN A 113 3.66 -18.31 0.08
N LEU A 114 4.12 -19.38 0.69
CA LEU A 114 4.12 -19.56 2.14
C LEU A 114 5.41 -18.95 2.70
N GLY A 115 5.31 -17.77 3.29
CA GLY A 115 6.46 -17.22 3.97
C GLY A 115 6.70 -15.73 3.75
N SER A 116 7.82 -15.26 4.26
CA SER A 116 8.19 -13.86 4.24
C SER A 116 8.56 -13.39 2.83
N THR A 117 8.52 -12.07 2.62
CA THR A 117 9.03 -11.38 1.42
C THR A 117 10.45 -11.78 1.00
N LYS A 118 11.22 -12.41 1.91
CA LYS A 118 12.57 -12.94 1.63
C LYS A 118 12.59 -14.03 0.55
N ALA A 119 11.49 -14.72 0.33
CA ALA A 119 11.37 -15.74 -0.71
C ALA A 119 11.05 -15.16 -2.10
N MET A 120 10.67 -13.88 -2.15
CA MET A 120 10.35 -13.20 -3.40
C MET A 120 11.62 -12.69 -4.09
N LYS A 121 11.64 -12.75 -5.41
CA LYS A 121 12.74 -12.16 -6.17
C LYS A 121 12.68 -10.64 -6.07
N LYS A 122 13.85 -10.01 -6.10
CA LYS A 122 13.93 -8.55 -6.15
C LYS A 122 13.16 -8.02 -7.37
N GLY A 123 12.22 -7.14 -7.14
CA GLY A 123 11.39 -6.53 -8.18
C GLY A 123 10.04 -7.23 -8.43
N GLU A 124 9.77 -8.39 -7.84
CA GLU A 124 8.43 -9.01 -7.89
C GLU A 124 7.45 -8.31 -6.95
N TRP A 125 7.97 -7.68 -5.93
CA TRP A 125 7.23 -6.83 -5.02
C TRP A 125 7.96 -5.51 -4.81
N ILE A 126 7.21 -4.49 -4.48
CA ILE A 126 7.74 -3.16 -4.18
C ILE A 126 7.18 -2.67 -2.86
N PHE A 127 7.99 -1.92 -2.17
CA PHE A 127 7.62 -1.20 -0.98
C PHE A 127 7.78 0.29 -1.26
N LEU A 128 6.68 1.03 -1.15
CA LEU A 128 6.63 2.46 -1.39
C LEU A 128 6.24 3.16 -0.09
N ALA A 129 6.90 4.27 0.20
CA ALA A 129 6.57 5.08 1.35
C ALA A 129 6.67 6.56 0.99
N VAL A 130 5.72 7.35 1.48
CA VAL A 130 5.68 8.80 1.32
C VAL A 130 5.40 9.45 2.65
N ALA A 131 6.22 10.40 3.01
CA ALA A 131 6.05 11.24 4.18
C ALA A 131 5.63 12.66 3.77
N PRO A 132 4.84 13.36 4.58
CA PRO A 132 4.56 14.77 4.37
C PRO A 132 5.86 15.58 4.47
N HIS A 133 6.00 16.57 3.57
CA HIS A 133 7.09 17.51 3.56
C HIS A 133 6.56 18.90 3.20
N ALA A 134 7.24 19.95 3.64
CA ALA A 134 6.78 21.32 3.47
C ALA A 134 6.59 21.73 2.00
N GLU A 135 7.41 21.20 1.09
CA GLU A 135 7.40 21.61 -0.32
C GLU A 135 7.01 20.48 -1.26
N GLU A 136 7.45 19.26 -1.03
CA GLU A 136 7.11 18.08 -1.84
C GLU A 136 7.19 16.81 -0.98
N GLY A 137 6.31 15.85 -1.27
CA GLY A 137 6.37 14.53 -0.64
C GLY A 137 7.68 13.81 -0.92
N GLN A 138 8.30 13.23 0.09
CA GLN A 138 9.51 12.42 -0.05
C GLN A 138 9.15 10.94 -0.19
N ILE A 139 9.93 10.23 -1.00
CA ILE A 139 9.85 8.79 -1.09
C ILE A 139 10.91 8.19 -0.17
N ALA A 140 10.48 7.61 0.94
CA ALA A 140 11.36 6.79 1.75
C ALA A 140 11.69 5.48 0.98
N TYR A 141 12.91 4.99 1.12
CA TYR A 141 13.40 3.79 0.42
C TYR A 141 13.48 3.92 -1.11
N ALA A 142 13.68 5.14 -1.61
CA ALA A 142 13.85 5.41 -3.05
C ALA A 142 14.92 4.53 -3.72
N ASP A 143 15.95 4.13 -2.98
CA ASP A 143 17.04 3.26 -3.46
C ASP A 143 16.57 1.85 -3.84
N LEU A 144 15.41 1.44 -3.36
CA LEU A 144 14.82 0.13 -3.63
C LEU A 144 13.85 0.15 -4.81
N MET A 145 13.54 1.34 -5.33
CA MET A 145 12.51 1.53 -6.34
C MET A 145 13.08 2.00 -7.68
N PRO A 146 12.49 1.55 -8.80
CA PRO A 146 12.78 2.15 -10.10
C PRO A 146 12.45 3.65 -10.11
N LYS A 147 13.21 4.43 -10.84
CA LYS A 147 13.03 5.91 -10.94
C LYS A 147 11.65 6.35 -11.48
N SER A 148 10.92 5.43 -12.12
CA SER A 148 9.58 5.71 -12.65
C SER A 148 8.47 5.68 -11.59
N PHE A 149 8.78 5.20 -10.39
CA PHE A 149 7.85 5.23 -9.25
C PHE A 149 7.95 6.58 -8.58
N ALA A 150 6.84 7.10 -8.09
CA ALA A 150 6.82 8.39 -7.43
C ALA A 150 5.75 8.44 -6.33
N GLY A 151 5.94 9.36 -5.40
CA GLY A 151 4.99 9.72 -4.37
C GLY A 151 5.01 11.22 -4.12
N LYS A 152 3.86 11.76 -3.78
CA LYS A 152 3.69 13.15 -3.34
C LYS A 152 2.75 13.22 -2.16
N ALA A 153 2.97 14.18 -1.27
CA ALA A 153 2.08 14.43 -0.14
C ALA A 153 1.86 15.92 0.05
N GLN A 154 0.71 16.27 0.63
CA GLN A 154 0.32 17.64 0.95
C GLN A 154 -0.26 17.69 2.36
N ARG A 155 0.19 18.62 3.19
CA ARG A 155 -0.44 18.90 4.49
C ARG A 155 -1.84 19.46 4.30
N THR A 156 -2.72 19.08 5.21
CA THR A 156 -4.08 19.62 5.31
C THR A 156 -4.28 20.24 6.70
N GLN A 157 -5.45 20.75 6.99
CA GLN A 157 -5.77 21.27 8.32
C GLN A 157 -5.89 20.18 9.40
N THR A 158 -6.11 18.93 9.01
CA THR A 158 -6.41 17.82 9.91
C THR A 158 -5.51 16.61 9.66
N GLY A 159 -4.30 16.81 9.15
CA GLY A 159 -3.37 15.76 8.80
C GLY A 159 -2.72 15.99 7.44
N PHE A 160 -2.75 15.00 6.56
CA PHE A 160 -2.20 15.12 5.21
C PHE A 160 -2.89 14.22 4.19
N THR A 161 -2.67 14.51 2.92
CA THR A 161 -3.01 13.65 1.80
C THR A 161 -1.74 13.19 1.10
N ALA A 162 -1.81 12.05 0.44
CA ALA A 162 -0.69 11.56 -0.35
C ALA A 162 -1.18 10.81 -1.59
N GLU A 163 -0.39 10.85 -2.63
CA GLU A 163 -0.55 10.04 -3.83
C GLU A 163 0.74 9.31 -4.14
N LEU A 164 0.58 8.04 -4.50
CA LEU A 164 1.68 7.23 -5.01
C LEU A 164 1.29 6.68 -6.38
N ARG A 165 2.27 6.53 -7.26
CA ARG A 165 2.04 5.97 -8.59
C ARG A 165 3.03 4.86 -8.92
N VAL A 166 2.50 3.80 -9.52
CA VAL A 166 3.23 2.62 -9.98
C VAL A 166 3.03 2.50 -11.48
N PRO A 167 4.09 2.44 -12.30
CA PRO A 167 3.92 2.28 -13.74
C PRO A 167 3.17 0.99 -14.11
N VAL A 168 2.17 1.09 -14.97
CA VAL A 168 1.48 -0.08 -15.55
C VAL A 168 2.46 -1.00 -16.27
N ALA A 169 3.47 -0.44 -16.92
CA ALA A 169 4.54 -1.22 -17.56
C ALA A 169 5.28 -2.15 -16.57
N TYR A 170 5.48 -1.70 -15.31
CA TYR A 170 6.05 -2.57 -14.27
C TYR A 170 5.08 -3.70 -13.92
N LEU A 171 3.80 -3.39 -13.71
CA LEU A 171 2.79 -4.41 -13.40
C LEU A 171 2.75 -5.48 -14.50
N ASN A 172 2.69 -5.06 -15.78
CA ASN A 172 2.68 -5.95 -16.92
C ASN A 172 3.96 -6.81 -17.01
N HIS A 173 5.12 -6.20 -16.72
CA HIS A 173 6.39 -6.92 -16.71
C HIS A 173 6.43 -8.04 -15.67
N VAL A 174 6.02 -7.76 -14.44
CA VAL A 174 6.01 -8.73 -13.35
C VAL A 174 4.91 -9.78 -13.54
N TYR A 175 3.77 -9.37 -14.05
CA TYR A 175 2.65 -10.27 -14.34
C TYR A 175 2.95 -11.23 -15.51
N GLY A 176 3.81 -10.81 -16.43
CA GLY A 176 4.19 -11.57 -17.64
C GLY A 176 3.23 -11.39 -18.81
N SER A 177 2.22 -10.56 -18.68
CA SER A 177 1.24 -10.16 -19.68
C SER A 177 0.60 -8.84 -19.26
N GLU A 178 -0.49 -8.43 -19.88
CA GLU A 178 -1.32 -7.34 -19.34
C GLU A 178 -1.85 -7.75 -17.95
N TRP A 179 -1.61 -6.89 -16.93
CA TRP A 179 -1.98 -7.17 -15.56
C TRP A 179 -3.50 -7.35 -15.40
N GLN A 180 -3.90 -8.31 -14.59
CA GLN A 180 -5.30 -8.58 -14.29
C GLN A 180 -5.61 -8.38 -12.79
N ASP A 181 -4.63 -8.68 -11.95
CA ASP A 181 -4.71 -8.53 -10.51
C ASP A 181 -3.32 -8.25 -9.90
N PHE A 182 -3.32 -7.82 -8.67
CA PHE A 182 -2.15 -7.65 -7.82
C PHE A 182 -2.59 -7.64 -6.35
N ARG A 183 -1.64 -7.78 -5.45
CA ARG A 183 -1.92 -7.64 -4.02
C ARG A 183 -1.36 -6.34 -3.48
N ILE A 184 -2.11 -5.73 -2.58
CA ILE A 184 -1.70 -4.51 -1.86
C ILE A 184 -1.92 -4.72 -0.37
N ASN A 185 -1.02 -4.14 0.44
CA ASN A 185 -1.34 -3.70 1.77
C ASN A 185 -0.99 -2.23 1.95
N ALA A 186 -1.82 -1.54 2.72
CA ALA A 186 -1.68 -0.13 3.05
C ALA A 186 -1.42 0.02 4.54
N SER A 187 -0.54 0.93 4.91
CA SER A 187 -0.17 1.19 6.30
C SER A 187 0.08 2.67 6.53
N TYR A 188 -0.08 3.08 7.78
CA TYR A 188 0.28 4.40 8.26
C TYR A 188 1.15 4.26 9.52
N LEU A 189 2.28 4.92 9.51
CA LEU A 189 3.16 5.11 10.66
C LEU A 189 2.87 6.50 11.22
N ASP A 190 2.39 6.53 12.44
CA ASP A 190 2.06 7.70 13.24
C ASP A 190 3.19 7.92 14.25
N ALA A 191 3.91 9.01 14.11
CA ALA A 191 5.15 9.30 14.81
C ALA A 191 5.10 10.62 15.57
N ASP A 192 4.29 10.68 16.61
CA ASP A 192 4.16 11.85 17.46
C ASP A 192 5.48 12.29 18.13
N PRO A 193 5.84 13.61 18.11
CA PRO A 193 7.14 14.09 18.54
C PRO A 193 7.40 14.00 20.04
N GLN A 194 6.39 13.86 20.88
CA GLN A 194 6.53 13.99 22.34
C GLN A 194 6.79 12.68 23.10
N GLY A 195 7.58 11.76 22.54
CA GLY A 195 7.94 10.52 23.24
C GLY A 195 6.81 9.50 23.31
N SER A 196 5.75 9.72 22.60
CA SER A 196 4.70 8.76 22.33
C SER A 196 5.29 7.58 21.56
N LYS A 197 4.75 6.41 21.79
CA LYS A 197 5.16 5.24 21.00
C LYS A 197 4.74 5.48 19.56
N ILE A 198 5.68 5.36 18.64
CA ILE A 198 5.38 5.22 17.22
C ILE A 198 4.31 4.13 17.08
N ARG A 199 3.18 4.49 16.47
CA ARG A 199 2.08 3.57 16.21
C ARG A 199 2.12 3.17 14.75
N ASN A 200 1.83 1.93 14.47
CA ASN A 200 1.70 1.43 13.11
C ASN A 200 0.29 0.87 12.92
N TYR A 201 -0.40 1.42 11.96
CA TYR A 201 -1.74 0.99 11.58
C TYR A 201 -1.68 0.32 10.22
N ASP A 202 -2.09 -0.95 10.16
CA ASP A 202 -2.14 -1.74 8.94
C ASP A 202 -3.59 -1.98 8.52
N TRP A 203 -3.87 -1.84 7.23
CA TRP A 203 -5.17 -2.20 6.67
C TRP A 203 -5.41 -3.71 6.78
N GLN A 204 -4.40 -4.51 6.44
CA GLN A 204 -4.41 -5.95 6.66
C GLN A 204 -3.34 -6.32 7.70
N PRO A 205 -3.73 -6.84 8.87
CA PRO A 205 -2.77 -7.09 9.95
C PRO A 205 -1.76 -8.19 9.59
N LYS A 206 -0.51 -8.02 10.05
CA LYS A 206 0.58 -9.00 9.94
C LYS A 206 1.06 -9.28 8.50
N TRP A 207 0.90 -8.33 7.61
CA TRP A 207 1.35 -8.45 6.22
C TRP A 207 2.87 -8.61 6.09
N ASP A 208 3.65 -8.05 7.00
CA ASP A 208 5.11 -8.11 7.06
C ASP A 208 5.65 -9.55 7.15
N ARG A 209 4.83 -10.45 7.65
CA ARG A 209 5.17 -11.88 7.81
C ARG A 209 4.47 -12.79 6.82
N ASN A 210 3.46 -12.29 6.15
CA ASN A 210 2.61 -13.10 5.28
C ASN A 210 1.99 -12.25 4.17
N VAL A 211 2.69 -12.16 3.04
CA VAL A 211 2.21 -11.46 1.82
C VAL A 211 0.83 -11.98 1.39
N VAL A 212 0.54 -13.24 1.68
CA VAL A 212 -0.74 -13.89 1.37
C VAL A 212 -1.93 -13.22 2.05
N GLY A 213 -1.73 -12.56 3.21
CA GLY A 213 -2.80 -11.84 3.93
C GLY A 213 -3.16 -10.47 3.36
N THR A 214 -2.51 -10.00 2.31
CA THR A 214 -2.80 -8.71 1.68
C THR A 214 -4.08 -8.78 0.86
N GLY A 215 -4.75 -7.64 0.64
CA GLY A 215 -5.95 -7.57 -0.19
C GLY A 215 -5.63 -7.83 -1.67
N LEU A 216 -6.46 -8.61 -2.34
CA LEU A 216 -6.36 -8.90 -3.77
C LEU A 216 -7.18 -7.87 -4.55
N PHE A 217 -6.50 -7.07 -5.34
CA PHE A 217 -7.09 -6.08 -6.23
C PHE A 217 -7.12 -6.62 -7.65
N PHE A 218 -8.23 -6.46 -8.35
CA PHE A 218 -8.37 -6.93 -9.71
C PHE A 218 -8.91 -5.83 -10.62
N ARG A 219 -8.47 -5.84 -11.87
CA ARG A 219 -8.94 -4.92 -12.91
C ARG A 219 -10.44 -5.12 -13.12
N ALA A 220 -11.22 -4.08 -12.91
CA ALA A 220 -12.65 -4.13 -13.22
C ALA A 220 -12.84 -4.19 -14.73
N GLU A 221 -13.74 -5.05 -15.19
CA GLU A 221 -14.23 -5.02 -16.58
C GLU A 221 -15.05 -3.74 -16.78
N GLU A 222 -14.81 -3.05 -17.89
CA GLU A 222 -15.55 -1.85 -18.28
C GLU A 222 -16.96 -2.20 -18.75
#